data_822cca4943410b5b1d6545f74c94a3c6
#
_entry.id   822cca4943410b5b1d6545f74c94a3c6
#
_cell.length_a   1.000
_cell.length_b   1.000
_cell.length_c   1.000
_cell.angle_alpha   90.00
_cell.angle_beta   90.00
_cell.angle_gamma   90.00
#
_symmetry.space_group_name_H-M   'P 1'
#
loop_
_entity.id
_entity.type
_entity.pdbx_description
1 polymer ?
#
loop_
_entity_poly.entity_id
_entity_poly.type
_entity_poly.pdbx_seq_one_letter_code
_entity_poly.pdbx_strand_id
1 'polypeptide(L)'
;MISEHSLWIDKMQDFAGALRQEAEAPEIARPQIVCLVDHDRLEREFLHRKADNELCGLGSDDERLKFETARQALRSFGVSDRETEQAYQNFQRQTQQSGSRGEISYEQFVAGFYNLGSNTNFITMFDRSFIFLDNKEKNMAASGKIMFSGISSELREALDGVDIFEVSKKRGLYHEAVHCTGTDNEAYCDAFACLKIVQEHSNPAIADFLANARLNGMMYPLAVMSARLRSGDKEGADKWRSYIMNPALKQIKNHTRSLWRDGKLSALSNRELLAEARKISQTAQYSPEAMRELDEALAAPLTFESLKNTTVIKDTFALAGIADEQAQKRFLEDGLIYNGMFRVLCDGGKDIEKEVLNHPQRREQARRIMREWGMDEERQREFLNRNRQTENNN
;
A
#
# COMPACT_ATOMS: atom_id res chain seq x y z
N MET A 1 -16.16 -14.34 -25.53
CA MET A 1 -14.97 -14.97 -24.92
C MET A 1 -14.73 -14.27 -23.59
N ILE A 2 -14.73 -15.01 -22.48
CA ILE A 2 -14.35 -14.48 -21.16
C ILE A 2 -12.84 -14.20 -21.23
N SER A 3 -12.39 -13.02 -20.86
CA SER A 3 -10.96 -12.70 -20.87
C SER A 3 -10.22 -13.50 -19.78
N GLU A 4 -8.95 -13.85 -20.00
CA GLU A 4 -8.12 -14.51 -18.98
C GLU A 4 -8.09 -13.73 -17.67
N HIS A 5 -8.14 -12.41 -17.76
CA HIS A 5 -8.22 -11.49 -16.63
C HIS A 5 -9.52 -11.67 -15.81
N SER A 6 -10.69 -11.83 -16.48
CA SER A 6 -11.96 -12.09 -15.76
C SER A 6 -11.91 -13.41 -15.01
N LEU A 7 -11.37 -14.47 -15.63
CA LEU A 7 -11.20 -15.77 -14.97
C LEU A 7 -10.25 -15.70 -13.76
N TRP A 8 -9.22 -14.85 -13.84
CA TRP A 8 -8.31 -14.65 -12.71
C TRP A 8 -9.00 -13.93 -11.54
N ILE A 9 -9.81 -12.90 -11.82
CA ILE A 9 -10.59 -12.18 -10.79
C ILE A 9 -11.55 -13.13 -10.09
N ASP A 10 -12.30 -13.94 -10.84
CA ASP A 10 -13.25 -14.90 -10.26
C ASP A 10 -12.54 -15.89 -9.33
N LYS A 11 -11.41 -16.47 -9.76
CA LYS A 11 -10.61 -17.36 -8.92
C LYS A 11 -10.12 -16.70 -7.64
N MET A 12 -9.72 -15.44 -7.70
CA MET A 12 -9.23 -14.70 -6.54
C MET A 12 -10.36 -14.32 -5.59
N GLN A 13 -11.54 -14.03 -6.10
CA GLN A 13 -12.73 -13.81 -5.28
C GLN A 13 -13.12 -15.08 -4.51
N ASP A 14 -13.14 -16.23 -5.20
CA ASP A 14 -13.37 -17.53 -4.57
C ASP A 14 -12.35 -17.85 -3.50
N PHE A 15 -11.06 -17.59 -3.80
CA PHE A 15 -9.96 -17.75 -2.84
C PHE A 15 -10.16 -16.90 -1.57
N ALA A 16 -10.46 -15.61 -1.71
CA ALA A 16 -10.67 -14.70 -0.57
C ALA A 16 -11.90 -15.12 0.25
N GLY A 17 -12.96 -15.58 -0.41
CA GLY A 17 -14.15 -16.12 0.23
C GLY A 17 -13.86 -17.41 1.02
N ALA A 18 -13.10 -18.33 0.44
CA ALA A 18 -12.69 -19.57 1.10
C ALA A 18 -11.75 -19.28 2.30
N LEU A 19 -10.76 -18.42 2.13
CA LEU A 19 -9.83 -18.03 3.19
C LEU A 19 -10.56 -17.48 4.41
N ARG A 20 -11.57 -16.65 4.19
CA ARG A 20 -12.43 -16.10 5.25
C ARG A 20 -13.12 -17.20 6.07
N GLN A 21 -13.54 -18.28 5.43
CA GLN A 21 -14.19 -19.42 6.10
C GLN A 21 -13.20 -20.29 6.88
N GLU A 22 -11.97 -20.41 6.40
CA GLU A 22 -10.92 -21.20 7.01
C GLU A 22 -10.27 -20.53 8.24
N ALA A 23 -10.41 -19.20 8.36
CA ALA A 23 -9.82 -18.46 9.48
C ALA A 23 -10.52 -18.78 10.82
N GLU A 24 -9.75 -18.77 11.90
CA GLU A 24 -10.27 -18.84 13.27
C GLU A 24 -11.16 -17.64 13.62
N ALA A 25 -11.75 -17.64 14.83
CA ALA A 25 -12.63 -16.56 15.29
C ALA A 25 -12.02 -15.17 15.03
N PRO A 26 -12.76 -14.26 14.41
CA PRO A 26 -12.26 -12.96 13.98
C PRO A 26 -12.02 -12.02 15.16
N GLU A 27 -11.00 -11.16 15.02
CA GLU A 27 -10.71 -10.08 15.97
C GLU A 27 -11.72 -8.92 15.83
N ILE A 28 -12.18 -8.69 14.61
CA ILE A 28 -13.21 -7.70 14.26
C ILE A 28 -14.38 -8.37 13.54
N ALA A 29 -15.51 -7.69 13.43
CA ALA A 29 -16.67 -8.21 12.72
C ALA A 29 -16.30 -8.53 11.26
N ARG A 30 -16.56 -9.78 10.83
CA ARG A 30 -16.31 -10.21 9.46
C ARG A 30 -17.34 -9.61 8.51
N PRO A 31 -16.91 -9.10 7.35
CA PRO A 31 -17.84 -8.80 6.28
C PRO A 31 -18.54 -10.09 5.82
N GLN A 32 -19.79 -9.97 5.40
CA GLN A 32 -20.54 -11.14 4.92
C GLN A 32 -20.09 -11.60 3.55
N ILE A 33 -19.67 -10.65 2.70
CA ILE A 33 -19.30 -10.87 1.30
C ILE A 33 -17.97 -10.18 1.02
N VAL A 34 -17.10 -10.84 0.27
CA VAL A 34 -15.86 -10.26 -0.29
C VAL A 34 -16.11 -9.96 -1.77
N CYS A 35 -15.81 -8.74 -2.20
CA CYS A 35 -15.97 -8.28 -3.57
C CYS A 35 -14.61 -7.82 -4.12
N LEU A 36 -14.20 -8.35 -5.26
CA LEU A 36 -13.04 -7.84 -5.99
C LEU A 36 -13.48 -6.79 -7.01
N VAL A 37 -12.87 -5.61 -6.91
CA VAL A 37 -13.15 -4.48 -7.79
C VAL A 37 -11.98 -4.29 -8.75
N ASP A 38 -12.21 -4.51 -10.04
CA ASP A 38 -11.25 -4.15 -11.09
C ASP A 38 -11.33 -2.64 -11.34
N HIS A 39 -10.38 -1.89 -10.76
CA HIS A 39 -10.33 -0.45 -10.90
C HIS A 39 -10.11 0.00 -12.35
N ASP A 40 -9.33 -0.74 -13.13
CA ASP A 40 -9.13 -0.43 -14.55
C ASP A 40 -10.42 -0.59 -15.36
N ARG A 41 -11.28 -1.53 -14.95
CA ARG A 41 -12.62 -1.66 -15.54
C ARG A 41 -13.51 -0.47 -15.20
N LEU A 42 -13.52 -0.03 -13.94
CA LEU A 42 -14.26 1.18 -13.54
C LEU A 42 -13.81 2.40 -14.33
N GLU A 43 -12.51 2.58 -14.51
CA GLU A 43 -11.95 3.70 -15.27
C GLU A 43 -12.32 3.62 -16.75
N ARG A 44 -12.25 2.44 -17.37
CA ARG A 44 -12.71 2.25 -18.76
C ARG A 44 -14.19 2.57 -18.92
N GLU A 45 -15.04 2.10 -18.00
CA GLU A 45 -16.47 2.38 -18.03
C GLU A 45 -16.76 3.88 -17.90
N PHE A 46 -16.03 4.58 -17.03
CA PHE A 46 -16.11 6.05 -16.90
C PHE A 46 -15.70 6.74 -18.22
N LEU A 47 -14.56 6.36 -18.80
CA LEU A 47 -14.06 6.97 -20.04
C LEU A 47 -14.99 6.72 -21.23
N HIS A 48 -15.59 5.53 -21.34
CA HIS A 48 -16.61 5.24 -22.35
C HIS A 48 -17.82 6.16 -22.22
N ARG A 49 -18.38 6.30 -21.02
CA ARG A 49 -19.51 7.19 -20.76
C ARG A 49 -19.19 8.64 -21.09
N LYS A 50 -17.96 9.08 -20.76
CA LYS A 50 -17.48 10.43 -21.09
C LYS A 50 -17.43 10.65 -22.58
N ALA A 51 -16.84 9.71 -23.34
CA ALA A 51 -16.77 9.79 -24.80
C ALA A 51 -18.15 9.78 -25.44
N ASP A 52 -19.07 8.93 -24.97
CA ASP A 52 -20.46 8.88 -25.48
C ASP A 52 -21.20 10.21 -25.25
N ASN A 53 -21.04 10.83 -24.07
CA ASN A 53 -21.65 12.12 -23.78
C ASN A 53 -21.07 13.25 -24.65
N GLU A 54 -19.75 13.25 -24.87
CA GLU A 54 -19.08 14.21 -25.76
C GLU A 54 -19.58 14.07 -27.21
N LEU A 55 -19.72 12.84 -27.71
CA LEU A 55 -20.27 12.55 -29.04
C LEU A 55 -21.73 13.02 -29.19
N CYS A 56 -22.51 12.95 -28.11
CA CYS A 56 -23.90 13.41 -28.10
C CYS A 56 -24.05 14.92 -27.85
N GLY A 57 -22.94 15.68 -27.68
CA GLY A 57 -22.97 17.11 -27.40
C GLY A 57 -23.51 17.48 -26.01
N LEU A 58 -23.53 16.53 -25.06
CA LEU A 58 -24.10 16.72 -23.72
C LEU A 58 -23.11 17.36 -22.73
N GLY A 59 -21.87 17.58 -23.14
CA GLY A 59 -20.79 18.03 -22.25
C GLY A 59 -20.37 16.94 -21.25
N SER A 60 -19.20 17.11 -20.59
CA SER A 60 -18.74 16.16 -19.57
C SER A 60 -18.92 16.79 -18.18
N ASP A 61 -19.92 16.33 -17.42
CA ASP A 61 -19.95 16.48 -15.98
C ASP A 61 -19.24 15.25 -15.36
N ASP A 62 -17.94 15.37 -15.14
CA ASP A 62 -17.09 14.26 -14.68
C ASP A 62 -17.54 13.75 -13.31
N GLU A 63 -18.02 14.60 -12.41
CA GLU A 63 -18.53 14.20 -11.09
C GLU A 63 -19.81 13.35 -11.20
N ARG A 64 -20.72 13.75 -12.05
CA ARG A 64 -21.94 12.98 -12.32
C ARG A 64 -21.63 11.64 -12.95
N LEU A 65 -20.70 11.60 -13.90
CA LEU A 65 -20.30 10.37 -14.55
C LEU A 65 -19.61 9.40 -13.59
N LYS A 66 -18.77 9.89 -12.70
CA LYS A 66 -18.17 9.10 -11.62
C LYS A 66 -19.24 8.52 -10.68
N PHE A 67 -20.21 9.36 -10.29
CA PHE A 67 -21.35 8.92 -9.48
C PHE A 67 -22.11 7.77 -10.15
N GLU A 68 -22.49 7.93 -11.42
CA GLU A 68 -23.25 6.92 -12.16
C GLU A 68 -22.44 5.62 -12.34
N THR A 69 -21.14 5.72 -12.60
CA THR A 69 -20.26 4.55 -12.73
C THR A 69 -20.10 3.82 -11.40
N ALA A 70 -19.85 4.54 -10.31
CA ALA A 70 -19.75 3.98 -8.98
C ALA A 70 -21.07 3.31 -8.54
N ARG A 71 -22.18 3.98 -8.75
CA ARG A 71 -23.52 3.44 -8.45
C ARG A 71 -23.83 2.14 -9.19
N GLN A 72 -23.47 2.07 -10.48
CA GLN A 72 -23.65 0.85 -11.26
C GLN A 72 -22.73 -0.28 -10.77
N ALA A 73 -21.49 0.03 -10.41
CA ALA A 73 -20.56 -0.92 -9.83
C ALA A 73 -21.10 -1.49 -8.51
N LEU A 74 -21.55 -0.63 -7.59
CA LEU A 74 -22.17 -1.06 -6.32
C LEU A 74 -23.36 -2.00 -6.56
N ARG A 75 -24.24 -1.66 -7.50
CA ARG A 75 -25.38 -2.53 -7.88
C ARG A 75 -24.93 -3.88 -8.44
N SER A 76 -23.84 -3.94 -9.23
CA SER A 76 -23.30 -5.20 -9.76
C SER A 76 -22.77 -6.11 -8.65
N PHE A 77 -22.35 -5.54 -7.52
CA PHE A 77 -21.98 -6.27 -6.30
C PHE A 77 -23.18 -6.56 -5.36
N GLY A 78 -24.41 -6.33 -5.82
CA GLY A 78 -25.63 -6.58 -5.06
C GLY A 78 -25.92 -5.54 -3.97
N VAL A 79 -25.29 -4.37 -4.00
CA VAL A 79 -25.59 -3.25 -3.10
C VAL A 79 -26.79 -2.47 -3.65
N SER A 80 -27.86 -2.41 -2.88
CA SER A 80 -29.05 -1.64 -3.25
C SER A 80 -28.87 -0.14 -2.99
N ASP A 81 -29.65 0.69 -3.68
CA ASP A 81 -29.67 2.13 -3.44
C ASP A 81 -30.07 2.46 -1.99
N ARG A 82 -30.93 1.64 -1.37
CA ARG A 82 -31.33 1.79 0.02
C ARG A 82 -30.17 1.56 0.98
N GLU A 83 -29.35 0.53 0.74
CA GLU A 83 -28.14 0.27 1.56
C GLU A 83 -27.14 1.41 1.40
N THR A 84 -26.95 1.91 0.18
CA THR A 84 -26.07 3.06 -0.09
C THR A 84 -26.54 4.31 0.64
N GLU A 85 -27.85 4.58 0.63
CA GLU A 85 -28.43 5.72 1.36
C GLU A 85 -28.27 5.58 2.89
N GLN A 86 -28.49 4.37 3.43
CA GLN A 86 -28.26 4.12 4.86
C GLN A 86 -26.79 4.31 5.26
N ALA A 87 -25.86 3.87 4.43
CA ALA A 87 -24.43 4.07 4.69
C ALA A 87 -24.05 5.56 4.66
N TYR A 88 -24.59 6.32 3.70
CA TYR A 88 -24.42 7.76 3.64
C TYR A 88 -24.92 8.46 4.90
N GLN A 89 -26.13 8.15 5.35
CA GLN A 89 -26.70 8.69 6.58
C GLN A 89 -25.87 8.35 7.83
N ASN A 90 -25.32 7.13 7.90
CA ASN A 90 -24.42 6.74 8.98
C ASN A 90 -23.11 7.54 8.92
N PHE A 91 -22.54 7.73 7.75
CA PHE A 91 -21.34 8.54 7.53
C PHE A 91 -21.56 9.98 7.97
N GLN A 92 -22.66 10.61 7.58
CA GLN A 92 -23.00 11.98 7.99
C GLN A 92 -23.14 12.11 9.52
N ARG A 93 -23.77 11.14 10.18
CA ARG A 93 -23.88 11.14 11.65
C ARG A 93 -22.51 11.03 12.34
N GLN A 94 -21.62 10.18 11.83
CA GLN A 94 -20.26 10.02 12.38
C GLN A 94 -19.41 11.28 12.20
N THR A 95 -19.48 11.93 11.01
CA THR A 95 -18.75 13.17 10.74
C THR A 95 -19.24 14.32 11.61
N GLN A 96 -20.53 14.43 11.84
CA GLN A 96 -21.10 15.43 12.75
C GLN A 96 -20.65 15.22 14.22
N GLN A 97 -20.63 13.96 14.69
CA GLN A 97 -20.17 13.61 16.04
C GLN A 97 -18.66 13.85 16.24
N SER A 98 -17.86 13.72 15.21
CA SER A 98 -16.40 13.99 15.24
C SER A 98 -16.03 15.48 15.10
N GLY A 99 -17.02 16.36 15.00
CA GLY A 99 -16.79 17.81 14.87
C GLY A 99 -16.21 18.25 13.51
N SER A 100 -16.11 17.35 12.55
CA SER A 100 -15.68 17.66 11.20
C SER A 100 -16.78 18.45 10.46
N ARG A 101 -16.44 19.64 9.97
CA ARG A 101 -17.39 20.56 9.30
C ARG A 101 -17.56 20.31 7.78
N GLY A 102 -17.32 19.10 7.31
CA GLY A 102 -17.48 18.78 5.90
C GLY A 102 -18.84 18.13 5.63
N GLU A 103 -19.81 18.88 5.11
CA GLU A 103 -20.96 18.25 4.44
C GLU A 103 -20.50 17.76 3.08
N ILE A 104 -20.48 16.44 2.87
CA ILE A 104 -20.35 15.85 1.54
C ILE A 104 -21.75 15.51 1.04
N SER A 105 -22.00 15.71 -0.25
CA SER A 105 -23.27 15.31 -0.85
C SER A 105 -23.36 13.79 -1.00
N TYR A 106 -24.56 13.28 -1.19
CA TYR A 106 -24.77 11.86 -1.47
C TYR A 106 -23.99 11.42 -2.73
N GLU A 107 -24.00 12.24 -3.77
CA GLU A 107 -23.25 11.99 -5.00
C GLU A 107 -21.75 11.90 -4.75
N GLN A 108 -21.18 12.80 -3.95
CA GLN A 108 -19.77 12.79 -3.58
C GLN A 108 -19.43 11.54 -2.74
N PHE A 109 -20.31 11.12 -1.84
CA PHE A 109 -20.13 9.89 -1.06
C PHE A 109 -20.07 8.67 -1.97
N VAL A 110 -21.02 8.54 -2.91
CA VAL A 110 -21.05 7.41 -3.86
C VAL A 110 -19.87 7.48 -4.84
N ALA A 111 -19.55 8.66 -5.38
CA ALA A 111 -18.40 8.86 -6.26
C ALA A 111 -17.07 8.60 -5.54
N GLY A 112 -17.03 8.73 -4.21
CA GLY A 112 -15.91 8.34 -3.36
C GLY A 112 -15.52 6.87 -3.54
N PHE A 113 -16.48 5.98 -3.78
CA PHE A 113 -16.20 4.57 -4.11
C PHE A 113 -15.32 4.41 -5.36
N TYR A 114 -15.52 5.25 -6.38
CA TYR A 114 -14.66 5.27 -7.56
C TYR A 114 -13.23 5.71 -7.24
N ASN A 115 -13.08 6.71 -6.37
CA ASN A 115 -11.77 7.27 -6.02
C ASN A 115 -10.98 6.41 -5.02
N LEU A 116 -11.66 5.58 -4.21
CA LEU A 116 -11.02 4.70 -3.20
C LEU A 116 -10.03 3.71 -3.82
N GLY A 117 -10.30 3.21 -5.02
CA GLY A 117 -9.40 2.31 -5.74
C GLY A 117 -8.04 2.91 -6.10
N SER A 118 -7.89 4.24 -6.05
CA SER A 118 -6.61 4.91 -6.31
C SER A 118 -5.69 4.97 -5.08
N ASN A 119 -6.25 4.87 -3.87
CA ASN A 119 -5.54 5.11 -2.62
C ASN A 119 -5.65 3.99 -1.59
N THR A 120 -6.64 3.11 -1.76
CA THR A 120 -6.95 2.05 -0.78
C THR A 120 -7.15 0.75 -1.54
N ASN A 121 -6.39 -0.27 -1.18
CA ASN A 121 -6.54 -1.59 -1.77
C ASN A 121 -7.67 -2.39 -1.13
N PHE A 122 -8.16 -1.95 0.01
CA PHE A 122 -9.19 -2.63 0.78
C PHE A 122 -10.08 -1.65 1.53
N ILE A 123 -11.40 -1.91 1.54
CA ILE A 123 -12.36 -1.19 2.37
C ILE A 123 -13.55 -2.09 2.71
N THR A 124 -14.11 -1.94 3.91
CA THR A 124 -15.36 -2.59 4.33
C THR A 124 -16.48 -1.57 4.41
N MET A 125 -17.55 -1.80 3.65
CA MET A 125 -18.80 -1.04 3.72
C MET A 125 -19.98 -1.91 3.29
N PHE A 126 -21.19 -1.57 3.71
CA PHE A 126 -22.43 -2.29 3.36
C PHE A 126 -22.37 -3.80 3.70
N ASP A 127 -21.72 -4.19 4.81
CA ASP A 127 -21.44 -5.58 5.17
C ASP A 127 -20.62 -6.37 4.13
N ARG A 128 -19.93 -5.68 3.26
CA ARG A 128 -19.04 -6.23 2.23
C ARG A 128 -17.63 -5.66 2.39
N SER A 129 -16.65 -6.47 2.04
CA SER A 129 -15.28 -6.02 1.85
C SER A 129 -14.99 -5.88 0.36
N PHE A 130 -14.51 -4.72 -0.03
CA PHE A 130 -14.10 -4.43 -1.40
C PHE A 130 -12.59 -4.40 -1.47
N ILE A 131 -12.00 -5.31 -2.24
CA ILE A 131 -10.58 -5.32 -2.55
C ILE A 131 -10.42 -4.72 -3.94
N PHE A 132 -9.77 -3.57 -4.03
CA PHE A 132 -9.52 -2.88 -5.28
C PHE A 132 -8.23 -3.40 -5.92
N LEU A 133 -8.34 -3.86 -7.15
CA LEU A 133 -7.21 -4.34 -7.94
C LEU A 133 -6.80 -3.27 -8.93
N ASP A 134 -5.62 -2.72 -8.74
CA ASP A 134 -4.99 -1.81 -9.68
C ASP A 134 -4.05 -2.61 -10.60
N ASN A 135 -4.39 -2.67 -11.87
CA ASN A 135 -3.61 -3.37 -12.90
C ASN A 135 -2.75 -2.42 -13.74
N LYS A 136 -2.68 -1.14 -13.38
CA LYS A 136 -1.95 -0.16 -14.20
C LYS A 136 -0.46 -0.49 -14.24
N GLU A 137 0.01 -0.95 -15.39
CA GLU A 137 1.44 -1.17 -15.65
C GLU A 137 2.29 0.05 -15.29
N LYS A 138 1.76 1.27 -15.47
CA LYS A 138 2.43 2.53 -15.12
C LYS A 138 2.68 2.69 -13.63
N ASN A 139 1.72 2.31 -12.79
CA ASN A 139 1.88 2.35 -11.33
C ASN A 139 2.85 1.27 -10.88
N MET A 140 2.83 0.12 -11.54
CA MET A 140 3.73 -0.98 -11.28
C MET A 140 5.17 -0.66 -11.71
N ALA A 141 5.38 0.07 -12.81
CA ALA A 141 6.70 0.51 -13.22
C ALA A 141 7.32 1.51 -12.22
N ALA A 142 6.55 2.48 -11.72
CA ALA A 142 6.99 3.40 -10.68
C ALA A 142 7.22 2.68 -9.35
N SER A 143 6.31 1.80 -8.93
CA SER A 143 6.47 0.95 -7.76
C SER A 143 7.64 -0.02 -7.90
N GLY A 144 7.88 -0.55 -9.10
CA GLY A 144 9.02 -1.40 -9.42
C GLY A 144 10.35 -0.70 -9.18
N LYS A 145 10.52 0.53 -9.65
CA LYS A 145 11.74 1.32 -9.38
C LYS A 145 11.97 1.50 -7.87
N ILE A 146 10.90 1.76 -7.10
CA ILE A 146 10.96 1.89 -5.65
C ILE A 146 11.25 0.53 -5.00
N MET A 147 10.56 -0.53 -5.41
CA MET A 147 10.75 -1.88 -4.90
C MET A 147 12.14 -2.43 -5.17
N PHE A 148 12.74 -2.06 -6.31
CA PHE A 148 14.10 -2.46 -6.68
C PHE A 148 15.18 -1.52 -6.14
N SER A 149 14.83 -0.36 -5.54
CA SER A 149 15.81 0.48 -4.88
C SER A 149 16.35 -0.22 -3.64
N GLY A 150 17.67 -0.38 -3.54
CA GLY A 150 18.31 -1.05 -2.40
C GLY A 150 18.33 -2.59 -2.46
N ILE A 151 17.88 -3.22 -3.55
CA ILE A 151 18.05 -4.66 -3.76
C ILE A 151 19.47 -4.95 -4.22
N SER A 152 20.16 -5.90 -3.54
CA SER A 152 21.50 -6.34 -3.92
C SER A 152 21.50 -7.06 -5.28
N SER A 153 22.68 -7.10 -5.94
CA SER A 153 22.88 -7.85 -7.19
C SER A 153 22.54 -9.34 -7.02
N GLU A 154 22.94 -9.92 -5.89
CA GLU A 154 22.70 -11.32 -5.56
C GLU A 154 21.20 -11.64 -5.42
N LEU A 155 20.44 -10.71 -4.81
CA LEU A 155 18.99 -10.90 -4.71
C LEU A 155 18.31 -10.74 -6.08
N ARG A 156 18.79 -9.85 -6.93
CA ARG A 156 18.28 -9.72 -8.32
C ARG A 156 18.53 -10.99 -9.12
N GLU A 157 19.73 -11.55 -9.02
CA GLU A 157 20.08 -12.82 -9.67
C GLU A 157 19.25 -13.99 -9.14
N ALA A 158 19.00 -14.05 -7.83
CA ALA A 158 18.16 -15.07 -7.21
C ALA A 158 16.66 -14.97 -7.61
N LEU A 159 16.23 -13.82 -8.13
CA LEU A 159 14.89 -13.56 -8.66
C LEU A 159 14.82 -13.65 -10.18
N ASP A 160 15.90 -14.07 -10.85
CA ASP A 160 15.87 -14.23 -12.31
C ASP A 160 14.77 -15.20 -12.73
N GLY A 161 14.00 -14.83 -13.75
CA GLY A 161 12.83 -15.58 -14.21
C GLY A 161 11.57 -15.46 -13.35
N VAL A 162 11.60 -14.71 -12.24
CA VAL A 162 10.41 -14.42 -11.44
C VAL A 162 9.71 -13.16 -11.95
N ASP A 163 8.44 -13.26 -12.29
CA ASP A 163 7.62 -12.07 -12.59
C ASP A 163 7.31 -11.29 -11.29
N ILE A 164 8.15 -10.29 -11.03
CA ILE A 164 8.05 -9.46 -9.83
C ILE A 164 6.74 -8.66 -9.78
N PHE A 165 6.17 -8.31 -10.94
CA PHE A 165 4.90 -7.61 -10.99
C PHE A 165 3.75 -8.52 -10.58
N GLU A 166 3.77 -9.76 -11.04
CA GLU A 166 2.82 -10.78 -10.59
C GLU A 166 2.95 -11.03 -9.08
N VAL A 167 4.18 -11.19 -8.57
CA VAL A 167 4.47 -11.34 -7.13
C VAL A 167 3.89 -10.18 -6.33
N SER A 168 4.12 -8.93 -6.77
CA SER A 168 3.65 -7.73 -6.07
C SER A 168 2.12 -7.64 -6.07
N LYS A 169 1.49 -7.97 -7.19
CA LYS A 169 0.02 -8.01 -7.34
C LYS A 169 -0.60 -9.07 -6.42
N LYS A 170 -0.05 -10.29 -6.44
CA LYS A 170 -0.48 -11.38 -5.55
C LYS A 170 -0.27 -11.02 -4.08
N ARG A 171 0.86 -10.36 -3.74
CA ARG A 171 1.09 -9.91 -2.37
C ARG A 171 -0.02 -8.99 -1.88
N GLY A 172 -0.36 -7.95 -2.65
CA GLY A 172 -1.46 -7.06 -2.31
C GLY A 172 -2.76 -7.82 -2.10
N LEU A 173 -3.12 -8.67 -3.05
CA LEU A 173 -4.34 -9.47 -2.97
C LEU A 173 -4.39 -10.37 -1.74
N TYR A 174 -3.33 -11.16 -1.49
CA TYR A 174 -3.32 -12.10 -0.35
C TYR A 174 -3.30 -11.37 0.99
N HIS A 175 -2.61 -10.24 1.06
CA HIS A 175 -2.62 -9.35 2.22
C HIS A 175 -4.05 -8.85 2.53
N GLU A 176 -4.73 -8.28 1.54
CA GLU A 176 -6.08 -7.75 1.70
C GLU A 176 -7.12 -8.86 1.94
N ALA A 177 -6.92 -10.05 1.34
CA ALA A 177 -7.77 -11.21 1.61
C ALA A 177 -7.71 -11.66 3.08
N VAL A 178 -6.55 -11.53 3.73
CA VAL A 178 -6.44 -11.83 5.17
C VAL A 178 -7.17 -10.80 6.01
N HIS A 179 -7.16 -9.52 5.66
CA HIS A 179 -8.02 -8.53 6.33
C HIS A 179 -9.51 -8.92 6.29
N CYS A 180 -9.97 -9.54 5.19
CA CYS A 180 -11.34 -10.06 5.07
C CYS A 180 -11.64 -11.20 6.05
N THR A 181 -10.64 -11.80 6.71
CA THR A 181 -10.86 -12.79 7.78
C THR A 181 -11.26 -12.15 9.12
N GLY A 182 -11.27 -10.82 9.22
CA GLY A 182 -11.65 -10.06 10.39
C GLY A 182 -10.45 -9.71 11.29
N THR A 183 -9.32 -9.35 10.69
CA THR A 183 -8.14 -8.85 11.40
C THR A 183 -7.68 -7.52 10.81
N ASP A 184 -7.10 -6.66 11.62
CA ASP A 184 -6.39 -5.44 11.26
C ASP A 184 -4.87 -5.55 11.45
N ASN A 185 -4.38 -6.77 11.75
CA ASN A 185 -2.98 -7.02 12.02
C ASN A 185 -2.16 -7.10 10.72
N GLU A 186 -1.49 -6.01 10.37
CA GLU A 186 -0.64 -5.87 9.18
C GLU A 186 0.45 -6.96 9.08
N ALA A 187 1.09 -7.31 10.21
CA ALA A 187 2.13 -8.32 10.24
C ALA A 187 1.58 -9.73 9.94
N TYR A 188 0.37 -10.01 10.38
CA TYR A 188 -0.33 -11.26 10.06
C TYR A 188 -0.65 -11.35 8.57
N CYS A 189 -1.17 -10.26 7.99
CA CYS A 189 -1.48 -10.18 6.57
C CYS A 189 -0.22 -10.34 5.70
N ASP A 190 0.85 -9.62 6.02
CA ASP A 190 2.13 -9.74 5.31
C ASP A 190 2.76 -11.13 5.46
N ALA A 191 2.66 -11.76 6.65
CA ALA A 191 3.19 -13.10 6.87
C ALA A 191 2.48 -14.14 6.00
N PHE A 192 1.15 -14.14 5.99
CA PHE A 192 0.39 -15.03 5.14
C PHE A 192 0.71 -14.83 3.65
N ALA A 193 0.69 -13.58 3.19
CA ALA A 193 0.99 -13.26 1.79
C ALA A 193 2.38 -13.76 1.38
N CYS A 194 3.39 -13.56 2.24
CA CYS A 194 4.75 -14.04 1.98
C CYS A 194 4.82 -15.57 1.90
N LEU A 195 4.26 -16.28 2.89
CA LEU A 195 4.22 -17.73 2.92
C LEU A 195 3.54 -18.30 1.68
N LYS A 196 2.39 -17.76 1.31
CA LYS A 196 1.58 -18.19 0.16
C LYS A 196 2.32 -18.01 -1.16
N ILE A 197 2.93 -16.85 -1.38
CA ILE A 197 3.64 -16.57 -2.64
C ILE A 197 4.91 -17.44 -2.75
N VAL A 198 5.68 -17.59 -1.67
CA VAL A 198 6.86 -18.46 -1.69
C VAL A 198 6.47 -19.93 -1.91
N GLN A 199 5.31 -20.37 -1.37
CA GLN A 199 4.76 -21.69 -1.65
C GLN A 199 4.48 -21.88 -3.14
N GLU A 200 3.83 -20.91 -3.79
CA GLU A 200 3.44 -21.01 -5.20
C GLU A 200 4.63 -20.97 -6.16
N HIS A 201 5.60 -20.11 -5.89
CA HIS A 201 6.76 -19.91 -6.75
C HIS A 201 7.95 -20.84 -6.40
N SER A 202 7.91 -21.51 -5.24
CA SER A 202 9.01 -22.34 -4.74
C SER A 202 10.37 -21.62 -4.70
N ASN A 203 10.36 -20.29 -4.56
CA ASN A 203 11.58 -19.46 -4.54
C ASN A 203 11.66 -18.64 -3.23
N PRO A 204 12.57 -19.00 -2.28
CA PRO A 204 12.67 -18.32 -0.99
C PRO A 204 13.25 -16.90 -1.07
N ALA A 205 13.88 -16.51 -2.20
CA ALA A 205 14.37 -15.16 -2.42
C ALA A 205 13.23 -14.14 -2.49
N ILE A 206 12.02 -14.58 -2.82
CA ILE A 206 10.81 -13.75 -2.80
C ILE A 206 10.54 -13.20 -1.38
N ALA A 207 10.84 -13.95 -0.33
CA ALA A 207 10.68 -13.47 1.03
C ALA A 207 11.59 -12.26 1.35
N ASP A 208 12.81 -12.24 0.81
CA ASP A 208 13.72 -11.09 0.92
C ASP A 208 13.21 -9.89 0.12
N PHE A 209 12.73 -10.16 -1.09
CA PHE A 209 12.16 -9.12 -1.93
C PHE A 209 10.95 -8.46 -1.27
N LEU A 210 10.01 -9.24 -0.75
CA LEU A 210 8.81 -8.71 -0.09
C LEU A 210 9.17 -7.95 1.20
N ALA A 211 10.14 -8.41 1.98
CA ALA A 211 10.64 -7.69 3.13
C ALA A 211 11.24 -6.31 2.72
N ASN A 212 12.08 -6.28 1.69
CA ASN A 212 12.64 -5.02 1.17
C ASN A 212 11.56 -4.07 0.65
N ALA A 213 10.57 -4.58 -0.09
CA ALA A 213 9.46 -3.78 -0.57
C ALA A 213 8.67 -3.15 0.60
N ARG A 214 8.47 -3.89 1.69
CA ARG A 214 7.78 -3.40 2.88
C ARG A 214 8.62 -2.37 3.65
N LEU A 215 9.94 -2.57 3.76
CA LEU A 215 10.85 -1.59 4.35
C LEU A 215 10.82 -0.25 3.60
N ASN A 216 10.82 -0.30 2.27
CA ASN A 216 10.63 0.91 1.47
C ASN A 216 9.26 1.56 1.72
N GLY A 217 8.19 0.75 1.80
CA GLY A 217 6.85 1.22 2.12
C GLY A 217 6.74 1.87 3.50
N MET A 218 7.57 1.46 4.48
CA MET A 218 7.61 2.02 5.83
C MET A 218 8.06 3.49 5.85
N MET A 219 8.75 3.96 4.83
CA MET A 219 9.19 5.37 4.77
C MET A 219 8.00 6.35 4.75
N TYR A 220 6.83 5.95 4.21
CA TYR A 220 5.63 6.78 4.28
C TYR A 220 5.07 6.94 5.70
N PRO A 221 4.82 5.87 6.47
CA PRO A 221 4.50 5.98 7.90
C PRO A 221 5.48 6.84 8.69
N LEU A 222 6.79 6.68 8.49
CA LEU A 222 7.80 7.50 9.16
C LEU A 222 7.64 8.99 8.86
N ALA A 223 7.40 9.35 7.59
CA ALA A 223 7.18 10.74 7.20
C ALA A 223 5.89 11.32 7.81
N VAL A 224 4.80 10.55 7.84
CA VAL A 224 3.53 10.97 8.47
C VAL A 224 3.70 11.11 9.98
N MET A 225 4.31 10.14 10.64
CA MET A 225 4.60 10.20 12.08
C MET A 225 5.41 11.44 12.43
N SER A 226 6.47 11.74 11.67
CA SER A 226 7.27 12.94 11.88
C SER A 226 6.45 14.22 11.78
N ALA A 227 5.62 14.35 10.73
CA ALA A 227 4.76 15.52 10.56
C ALA A 227 3.79 15.68 11.75
N ARG A 228 3.20 14.59 12.23
CA ARG A 228 2.28 14.56 13.37
C ARG A 228 2.99 14.91 14.69
N LEU A 229 4.12 14.29 14.96
CA LEU A 229 4.89 14.56 16.21
C LEU A 229 5.36 16.02 16.25
N ARG A 230 5.83 16.57 15.14
CA ARG A 230 6.25 17.98 15.05
C ARG A 230 5.09 18.97 15.22
N SER A 231 3.87 18.58 14.87
CA SER A 231 2.66 19.38 15.13
C SER A 231 2.06 19.16 16.52
N GLY A 232 2.64 18.26 17.34
CA GLY A 232 2.13 17.90 18.66
C GLY A 232 1.01 16.87 18.67
N ASP A 233 0.63 16.32 17.51
CA ASP A 233 -0.42 15.31 17.33
C ASP A 233 0.14 13.90 17.57
N LYS A 234 0.35 13.56 18.84
CA LYS A 234 0.87 12.23 19.24
C LYS A 234 -0.11 11.09 18.91
N GLU A 235 -1.41 11.31 19.13
CA GLU A 235 -2.43 10.29 18.83
C GLU A 235 -2.47 9.97 17.34
N GLY A 236 -2.39 10.99 16.48
CA GLY A 236 -2.30 10.81 15.04
C GLY A 236 -1.02 10.06 14.61
N ALA A 237 0.10 10.28 15.30
CA ALA A 237 1.33 9.53 15.06
C ALA A 237 1.20 8.06 15.47
N ASP A 238 0.60 7.77 16.63
CA ASP A 238 0.44 6.41 17.16
C ASP A 238 -0.32 5.48 16.22
N LYS A 239 -1.27 5.98 15.44
CA LYS A 239 -2.01 5.22 14.43
C LYS A 239 -1.12 4.61 13.34
N TRP A 240 0.06 5.17 13.12
CA TRP A 240 1.01 4.70 12.11
C TRP A 240 2.08 3.74 12.65
N ARG A 241 2.12 3.52 13.96
CA ARG A 241 3.12 2.62 14.58
C ARG A 241 2.98 1.17 14.16
N SER A 242 1.77 0.71 13.87
CA SER A 242 1.52 -0.66 13.38
C SER A 242 2.25 -0.98 12.07
N TYR A 243 2.62 0.05 11.31
CA TYR A 243 3.39 -0.11 10.07
C TYR A 243 4.91 -0.18 10.28
N ILE A 244 5.40 0.02 11.51
CA ILE A 244 6.82 -0.11 11.87
C ILE A 244 7.08 -1.55 12.32
N MET A 245 7.25 -2.45 11.37
CA MET A 245 7.18 -3.90 11.60
C MET A 245 8.48 -4.67 11.30
N ASN A 246 9.66 -4.03 11.38
CA ASN A 246 10.93 -4.71 11.07
C ASN A 246 11.15 -6.03 11.83
N PRO A 247 10.82 -6.13 13.15
CA PRO A 247 10.92 -7.41 13.85
C PRO A 247 10.03 -8.50 13.23
N ALA A 248 8.80 -8.15 12.83
CA ALA A 248 7.90 -9.05 12.14
C ALA A 248 8.45 -9.45 10.77
N LEU A 249 8.93 -8.49 9.97
CA LEU A 249 9.54 -8.77 8.66
C LEU A 249 10.73 -9.70 8.74
N LYS A 250 11.58 -9.54 9.75
CA LYS A 250 12.71 -10.43 10.03
C LYS A 250 12.23 -11.85 10.31
N GLN A 251 11.20 -11.99 11.12
CA GLN A 251 10.63 -13.30 11.46
C GLN A 251 9.93 -13.94 10.24
N ILE A 252 9.13 -13.16 9.49
CA ILE A 252 8.47 -13.61 8.25
C ILE A 252 9.52 -14.22 7.32
N LYS A 253 10.58 -13.46 7.02
CA LYS A 253 11.67 -13.89 6.15
C LYS A 253 12.33 -15.19 6.64
N ASN A 254 12.74 -15.22 7.90
CA ASN A 254 13.47 -16.37 8.46
C ASN A 254 12.57 -17.61 8.57
N HIS A 255 11.33 -17.46 9.01
CA HIS A 255 10.40 -18.57 9.17
C HIS A 255 9.98 -19.15 7.82
N THR A 256 9.66 -18.31 6.84
CA THR A 256 9.33 -18.74 5.49
C THR A 256 10.48 -19.54 4.86
N ARG A 257 11.72 -19.05 4.99
CA ARG A 257 12.91 -19.76 4.50
C ARG A 257 13.14 -21.08 5.22
N SER A 258 12.88 -21.15 6.53
CA SER A 258 13.00 -22.40 7.27
C SER A 258 11.98 -23.44 6.80
N LEU A 259 10.71 -23.07 6.69
CA LEU A 259 9.66 -23.95 6.20
C LEU A 259 9.94 -24.45 4.77
N TRP A 260 10.43 -23.56 3.91
CA TRP A 260 10.81 -23.91 2.55
C TRP A 260 11.98 -24.89 2.52
N ARG A 261 13.06 -24.58 3.23
CA ARG A 261 14.27 -25.45 3.32
C ARG A 261 13.96 -26.84 3.87
N ASP A 262 13.06 -26.90 4.86
CA ASP A 262 12.64 -28.15 5.48
C ASP A 262 11.63 -28.94 4.61
N GLY A 263 11.28 -28.44 3.42
CA GLY A 263 10.31 -29.05 2.51
C GLY A 263 8.86 -29.05 3.00
N LYS A 264 8.58 -28.30 4.09
CA LYS A 264 7.26 -28.29 4.73
C LYS A 264 6.29 -27.34 4.05
N LEU A 265 6.80 -26.20 3.52
CA LEU A 265 5.96 -25.11 3.02
C LEU A 265 5.01 -25.56 1.89
N SER A 266 5.49 -26.41 0.98
CA SER A 266 4.72 -26.88 -0.18
C SER A 266 3.51 -27.73 0.18
N ALA A 267 3.50 -28.35 1.36
CA ALA A 267 2.43 -29.25 1.82
C ALA A 267 1.37 -28.53 2.67
N LEU A 268 1.59 -27.27 3.08
CA LEU A 268 0.66 -26.56 3.95
C LEU A 268 -0.62 -26.15 3.21
N SER A 269 -1.77 -26.41 3.83
CA SER A 269 -3.06 -25.83 3.43
C SER A 269 -3.14 -24.34 3.76
N ASN A 270 -4.11 -23.63 3.21
CA ASN A 270 -4.32 -22.21 3.55
C ASN A 270 -4.58 -22.01 5.05
N ARG A 271 -5.31 -22.92 5.69
CA ARG A 271 -5.56 -22.88 7.13
C ARG A 271 -4.26 -22.99 7.93
N GLU A 272 -3.37 -23.88 7.52
CA GLU A 272 -2.06 -24.06 8.17
C GLU A 272 -1.15 -22.86 7.91
N LEU A 273 -1.19 -22.27 6.69
CA LEU A 273 -0.49 -21.03 6.39
C LEU A 273 -0.97 -19.87 7.27
N LEU A 274 -2.29 -19.76 7.49
CA LEU A 274 -2.85 -18.78 8.43
C LEU A 274 -2.35 -19.02 9.86
N ALA A 275 -2.30 -20.27 10.32
CA ALA A 275 -1.79 -20.62 11.63
C ALA A 275 -0.30 -20.27 11.80
N GLU A 276 0.53 -20.55 10.78
CA GLU A 276 1.95 -20.16 10.78
C GLU A 276 2.12 -18.63 10.76
N ALA A 277 1.36 -17.92 9.94
CA ALA A 277 1.37 -16.47 9.89
C ALA A 277 0.99 -15.83 11.25
N ARG A 278 -0.01 -16.39 11.94
CA ARG A 278 -0.42 -15.93 13.28
C ARG A 278 0.69 -16.09 14.31
N LYS A 279 1.41 -17.20 14.31
CA LYS A 279 2.57 -17.40 15.20
C LYS A 279 3.63 -16.33 15.01
N ILE A 280 3.90 -15.95 13.76
CA ILE A 280 4.88 -14.91 13.44
C ILE A 280 4.41 -13.55 13.98
N SER A 281 3.15 -13.19 13.74
CA SER A 281 2.62 -11.86 14.08
C SER A 281 2.52 -11.59 15.58
N GLN A 282 2.39 -12.64 16.41
CA GLN A 282 2.26 -12.52 17.87
C GLN A 282 3.56 -12.17 18.60
N THR A 283 4.71 -12.39 18.00
CA THR A 283 6.00 -12.41 18.70
C THR A 283 6.93 -11.23 18.35
N ALA A 284 6.54 -10.36 17.45
CA ALA A 284 7.48 -9.43 16.82
C ALA A 284 7.06 -7.96 16.92
N GLN A 285 7.31 -7.36 18.08
CA GLN A 285 7.13 -5.92 18.29
C GLN A 285 8.43 -5.31 18.79
N TYR A 286 8.62 -4.01 18.51
CA TYR A 286 9.68 -3.24 19.15
C TYR A 286 9.38 -2.98 20.61
N SER A 287 10.45 -2.86 21.41
CA SER A 287 10.31 -2.43 22.80
C SER A 287 9.81 -0.98 22.87
N PRO A 288 9.12 -0.60 23.96
CA PRO A 288 8.70 0.78 24.17
C PRO A 288 9.87 1.78 24.11
N GLU A 289 11.08 1.36 24.51
CA GLU A 289 12.29 2.19 24.47
C GLU A 289 12.72 2.47 23.03
N ALA A 290 12.74 1.46 22.17
CA ALA A 290 13.09 1.62 20.75
C ALA A 290 12.09 2.51 20.02
N MET A 291 10.79 2.40 20.35
CA MET A 291 9.76 3.26 19.78
C MET A 291 9.86 4.69 20.29
N ARG A 292 10.21 4.91 21.56
CA ARG A 292 10.44 6.26 22.09
C ARG A 292 11.66 6.91 21.44
N GLU A 293 12.77 6.16 21.28
CA GLU A 293 13.97 6.63 20.57
C GLU A 293 13.60 7.09 19.14
N LEU A 294 12.78 6.32 18.45
CA LEU A 294 12.29 6.67 17.11
C LEU A 294 11.45 7.96 17.15
N ASP A 295 10.51 8.08 18.07
CA ASP A 295 9.66 9.28 18.20
C ASP A 295 10.45 10.54 18.46
N GLU A 296 11.44 10.48 19.34
CA GLU A 296 12.35 11.60 19.64
C GLU A 296 13.11 12.02 18.37
N ALA A 297 13.59 11.06 17.60
CA ALA A 297 14.27 11.33 16.33
C ALA A 297 13.32 11.89 15.25
N LEU A 298 12.07 11.40 15.18
CA LEU A 298 11.06 11.87 14.24
C LEU A 298 10.50 13.26 14.60
N ALA A 299 10.56 13.66 15.86
CA ALA A 299 10.19 15.02 16.28
C ALA A 299 11.20 16.08 15.81
N ALA A 300 12.42 15.68 15.46
CA ALA A 300 13.43 16.52 14.80
C ALA A 300 13.20 16.58 13.27
N PRO A 301 13.93 17.47 12.54
CA PRO A 301 13.94 17.43 11.09
C PRO A 301 14.33 16.04 10.55
N LEU A 302 13.58 15.52 9.56
CA LEU A 302 13.83 14.23 8.95
C LEU A 302 15.11 14.24 8.12
N THR A 303 16.21 13.83 8.72
CA THR A 303 17.51 13.70 8.07
C THR A 303 18.08 12.32 8.33
N PHE A 304 19.04 11.90 7.50
CA PHE A 304 19.79 10.69 7.77
C PHE A 304 20.46 10.74 9.14
N GLU A 305 21.06 11.89 9.50
CA GLU A 305 21.77 12.06 10.77
C GLU A 305 20.87 11.94 11.99
N SER A 306 19.62 12.43 11.93
CA SER A 306 18.67 12.31 13.04
C SER A 306 18.17 10.89 13.24
N LEU A 307 18.10 10.10 12.19
CA LEU A 307 17.47 8.77 12.20
C LEU A 307 18.45 7.60 12.25
N LYS A 308 19.67 7.73 11.66
CA LYS A 308 20.60 6.62 11.43
C LYS A 308 20.99 5.84 12.69
N ASN A 309 20.94 6.47 13.84
CA ASN A 309 21.33 5.85 15.11
C ASN A 309 20.21 5.17 15.86
N THR A 310 18.95 5.38 15.47
CA THR A 310 17.80 4.73 16.12
C THR A 310 17.81 3.23 15.88
N THR A 311 17.35 2.47 16.86
CA THR A 311 17.25 1.00 16.79
C THR A 311 16.46 0.56 15.58
N VAL A 312 15.32 1.21 15.31
CA VAL A 312 14.44 0.87 14.18
C VAL A 312 15.14 1.04 12.83
N ILE A 313 15.89 2.12 12.65
CA ILE A 313 16.57 2.40 11.36
C ILE A 313 17.81 1.53 11.19
N LYS A 314 18.55 1.23 12.25
CA LYS A 314 19.63 0.24 12.21
C LYS A 314 19.12 -1.13 11.81
N ASP A 315 18.02 -1.57 12.38
CA ASP A 315 17.37 -2.83 12.00
C ASP A 315 16.90 -2.81 10.55
N THR A 316 16.39 -1.65 10.07
CA THR A 316 16.01 -1.46 8.67
C THR A 316 17.19 -1.72 7.73
N PHE A 317 18.33 -1.11 7.99
CA PHE A 317 19.54 -1.30 7.17
C PHE A 317 20.05 -2.75 7.25
N ALA A 318 20.08 -3.33 8.44
CA ALA A 318 20.49 -4.72 8.63
C ALA A 318 19.57 -5.70 7.88
N LEU A 319 18.26 -5.48 7.95
CA LEU A 319 17.27 -6.33 7.26
C LEU A 319 17.33 -6.17 5.73
N ALA A 320 17.58 -4.95 5.24
CA ALA A 320 17.80 -4.66 3.84
C ALA A 320 19.19 -5.12 3.32
N GLY A 321 20.10 -5.53 4.20
CA GLY A 321 21.45 -5.95 3.83
C GLY A 321 22.38 -4.79 3.41
N ILE A 322 22.11 -3.56 3.88
CA ILE A 322 22.85 -2.35 3.49
C ILE A 322 23.85 -2.02 4.59
N ALA A 323 25.15 -2.30 4.35
CA ALA A 323 26.23 -2.06 5.30
C ALA A 323 26.93 -0.70 5.08
N ASP A 324 27.01 -0.24 3.84
CA ASP A 324 27.70 1.01 3.48
C ASP A 324 26.87 2.24 3.88
N GLU A 325 27.49 3.18 4.61
CA GLU A 325 26.80 4.37 5.16
C GLU A 325 26.21 5.27 4.05
N GLN A 326 26.91 5.42 2.93
CA GLN A 326 26.40 6.22 1.83
C GLN A 326 25.19 5.55 1.12
N ALA A 327 25.22 4.21 1.04
CA ALA A 327 24.07 3.45 0.56
C ALA A 327 22.89 3.51 1.54
N GLN A 328 23.14 3.43 2.86
CA GLN A 328 22.14 3.64 3.92
C GLN A 328 21.49 5.01 3.81
N LYS A 329 22.31 6.05 3.66
CA LYS A 329 21.85 7.42 3.48
C LYS A 329 20.95 7.54 2.24
N ARG A 330 21.40 7.03 1.10
CA ARG A 330 20.59 7.04 -0.14
C ARG A 330 19.27 6.28 0.02
N PHE A 331 19.31 5.08 0.59
CA PHE A 331 18.13 4.27 0.82
C PHE A 331 17.07 5.01 1.65
N LEU A 332 17.50 5.57 2.78
CA LEU A 332 16.59 6.29 3.68
C LEU A 332 16.01 7.55 3.02
N GLU A 333 16.85 8.33 2.40
CA GLU A 333 16.50 9.63 1.83
C GLU A 333 15.67 9.50 0.57
N ASP A 334 16.07 8.64 -0.35
CA ASP A 334 15.29 8.34 -1.54
C ASP A 334 13.94 7.69 -1.13
N GLY A 335 13.95 6.78 -0.16
CA GLY A 335 12.74 6.17 0.37
C GLY A 335 11.77 7.19 1.01
N LEU A 336 12.27 8.09 1.84
CA LEU A 336 11.47 9.17 2.44
C LEU A 336 10.89 10.11 1.38
N ILE A 337 11.67 10.45 0.38
CA ILE A 337 11.21 11.31 -0.70
C ILE A 337 10.17 10.58 -1.56
N TYR A 338 10.49 9.38 -2.07
CA TYR A 338 9.59 8.64 -2.97
C TYR A 338 8.32 8.18 -2.27
N ASN A 339 8.39 7.60 -1.10
CA ASN A 339 7.20 7.07 -0.42
C ASN A 339 6.50 8.12 0.45
N GLY A 340 7.22 9.03 1.10
CA GLY A 340 6.64 10.06 1.94
C GLY A 340 6.06 11.21 1.11
N MET A 341 6.88 11.82 0.29
CA MET A 341 6.52 13.04 -0.43
C MET A 341 5.65 12.76 -1.66
N PHE A 342 6.06 11.79 -2.48
CA PHE A 342 5.37 11.54 -3.74
C PHE A 342 4.01 10.88 -3.55
N ARG A 343 3.82 10.00 -2.56
CA ARG A 343 2.50 9.47 -2.24
C ARG A 343 1.52 10.56 -1.80
N VAL A 344 2.01 11.55 -1.06
CA VAL A 344 1.19 12.69 -0.63
C VAL A 344 0.83 13.61 -1.80
N LEU A 345 1.74 13.79 -2.77
CA LEU A 345 1.55 14.70 -3.89
C LEU A 345 0.89 14.06 -5.11
N CYS A 346 1.06 12.77 -5.29
CA CYS A 346 0.56 12.01 -6.43
C CYS A 346 -0.54 11.06 -6.00
N ASP A 347 -1.60 11.63 -5.51
CA ASP A 347 -2.84 10.89 -5.26
C ASP A 347 -3.34 10.29 -6.58
N GLY A 348 -3.44 8.94 -6.65
CA GLY A 348 -4.01 8.24 -7.79
C GLY A 348 -3.06 7.66 -8.81
N GLY A 349 -1.81 7.35 -8.44
CA GLY A 349 -0.93 6.46 -9.25
C GLY A 349 -0.54 7.00 -10.62
N LYS A 350 -0.38 8.29 -10.75
CA LYS A 350 0.19 8.92 -11.93
C LYS A 350 1.71 8.77 -11.92
N ASP A 351 2.35 8.81 -13.10
CA ASP A 351 3.80 8.76 -13.23
C ASP A 351 4.42 9.90 -12.39
N ILE A 352 4.91 9.52 -11.22
CA ILE A 352 5.41 10.41 -10.18
C ILE A 352 6.49 11.34 -10.73
N GLU A 353 7.44 10.79 -11.49
CA GLU A 353 8.54 11.56 -12.06
C GLU A 353 8.03 12.59 -13.07
N LYS A 354 7.16 12.16 -13.96
CA LYS A 354 6.63 12.99 -15.04
C LYS A 354 5.71 14.09 -14.52
N GLU A 355 4.87 13.77 -13.55
CA GLU A 355 3.88 14.70 -13.00
C GLU A 355 4.46 15.68 -11.97
N VAL A 356 5.39 15.23 -11.13
CA VAL A 356 5.99 16.10 -10.09
C VAL A 356 7.17 16.88 -10.63
N LEU A 357 8.05 16.24 -11.39
CA LEU A 357 9.29 16.90 -11.84
C LEU A 357 9.06 17.82 -13.04
N ASN A 358 8.10 17.52 -13.89
CA ASN A 358 7.78 18.31 -15.07
C ASN A 358 6.69 19.37 -14.85
N HIS A 359 5.94 19.29 -13.73
CA HIS A 359 4.91 20.29 -13.42
C HIS A 359 5.44 21.34 -12.44
N PRO A 360 5.57 22.63 -12.84
CA PRO A 360 6.21 23.68 -12.03
C PRO A 360 5.60 23.82 -10.62
N GLN A 361 4.27 23.77 -10.51
CA GLN A 361 3.57 23.90 -9.22
C GLN A 361 3.86 22.71 -8.28
N ARG A 362 3.84 21.49 -8.80
CA ARG A 362 4.14 20.29 -7.99
C ARG A 362 5.60 20.22 -7.60
N ARG A 363 6.49 20.65 -8.49
CA ARG A 363 7.91 20.78 -8.19
C ARG A 363 8.17 21.76 -7.05
N GLU A 364 7.45 22.87 -6.99
CA GLU A 364 7.56 23.84 -5.88
C GLU A 364 6.95 23.28 -4.58
N GLN A 365 5.84 22.54 -4.66
CA GLN A 365 5.31 21.79 -3.49
C GLN A 365 6.31 20.76 -2.97
N ALA A 366 6.97 20.00 -3.86
CA ALA A 366 8.00 19.06 -3.49
C ALA A 366 9.17 19.76 -2.77
N ARG A 367 9.65 20.90 -3.29
CA ARG A 367 10.69 21.72 -2.64
C ARG A 367 10.25 22.20 -1.27
N ARG A 368 9.00 22.66 -1.12
CA ARG A 368 8.48 23.09 0.16
C ARG A 368 8.49 21.95 1.17
N ILE A 369 8.02 20.76 0.81
CA ILE A 369 8.02 19.59 1.69
C ILE A 369 9.46 19.18 2.05
N MET A 370 10.38 19.17 1.10
CA MET A 370 11.79 18.89 1.37
C MET A 370 12.40 19.89 2.36
N ARG A 371 12.06 21.20 2.26
CA ARG A 371 12.47 22.21 3.24
C ARG A 371 11.86 21.97 4.62
N GLU A 372 10.57 21.65 4.69
CA GLU A 372 9.89 21.30 5.94
C GLU A 372 10.51 20.07 6.62
N TRP A 373 11.07 19.15 5.83
CA TRP A 373 11.82 18.00 6.32
C TRP A 373 13.29 18.30 6.63
N GLY A 374 13.72 19.55 6.52
CA GLY A 374 15.07 19.99 6.85
C GLY A 374 16.14 19.67 5.81
N MET A 375 15.74 19.38 4.55
CA MET A 375 16.70 19.21 3.46
C MET A 375 17.26 20.56 3.02
N ASP A 376 18.59 20.64 2.92
CA ASP A 376 19.26 21.82 2.39
C ASP A 376 19.03 22.01 0.87
N GLU A 377 19.29 23.21 0.37
CA GLU A 377 19.01 23.55 -1.04
C GLU A 377 19.90 22.78 -2.03
N GLU A 378 21.12 22.44 -1.65
CA GLU A 378 22.05 21.71 -2.51
C GLU A 378 21.52 20.31 -2.74
N ARG A 379 21.04 19.67 -1.71
CA ARG A 379 20.46 18.35 -1.71
C ARG A 379 19.12 18.29 -2.45
N GLN A 380 18.27 19.31 -2.25
CA GLN A 380 17.04 19.48 -3.03
C GLN A 380 17.34 19.58 -4.53
N ARG A 381 18.37 20.35 -4.92
CA ARG A 381 18.81 20.49 -6.31
C ARG A 381 19.35 19.17 -6.86
N GLU A 382 20.19 18.48 -6.11
CA GLU A 382 20.75 17.18 -6.50
C GLU A 382 19.62 16.18 -6.78
N PHE A 383 18.67 16.05 -5.87
CA PHE A 383 17.52 15.16 -6.02
C PHE A 383 16.65 15.49 -7.25
N LEU A 384 16.28 16.75 -7.42
CA LEU A 384 15.46 17.21 -8.54
C LEU A 384 16.16 17.15 -9.91
N ASN A 385 17.51 17.05 -9.94
CA ASN A 385 18.30 16.98 -11.16
C ASN A 385 18.76 15.56 -11.50
N ARG A 386 18.89 14.63 -10.55
CA ARG A 386 19.24 13.21 -10.82
C ARG A 386 18.32 12.60 -11.87
N ASN A 387 17.04 12.90 -11.79
CA ASN A 387 16.04 12.31 -12.65
C ASN A 387 16.01 12.94 -14.07
N ARG A 388 16.67 14.10 -14.29
CA ARG A 388 16.85 14.67 -15.63
C ARG A 388 17.99 14.01 -16.43
N GLN A 389 18.97 13.42 -15.75
CA GLN A 389 20.12 12.79 -16.44
C GLN A 389 19.80 11.40 -16.98
N THR A 390 18.81 10.71 -16.43
CA THR A 390 18.33 9.41 -16.94
C THR A 390 17.53 9.52 -18.24
N GLU A 391 16.93 10.66 -18.55
CA GLU A 391 16.20 10.89 -19.81
C GLU A 391 17.13 11.21 -21.01
N ASN A 392 18.35 11.68 -20.75
CA ASN A 392 19.31 12.02 -21.81
C ASN A 392 20.23 10.85 -22.21
N ASN A 393 20.13 9.71 -21.57
CA ASN A 393 20.95 8.52 -21.85
C ASN A 393 20.13 7.32 -22.36
N ASN A 394 18.89 7.51 -22.76
CA ASN A 394 18.04 6.61 -23.53
C ASN A 394 17.61 7.32 -24.81
#